data_deeceb9536325b9efe546c3fc2e7b930
#
_entry.id   deeceb9536325b9efe546c3fc2e7b930
#
_cell.length_a   1.000
_cell.length_b   1.000
_cell.length_c   1.000
_cell.angle_alpha   90.00
_cell.angle_beta   90.00
_cell.angle_gamma   90.00
#
_symmetry.space_group_name_H-M   'P 1'
#
loop_
_entity.id
_entity.type
_entity.pdbx_description
1 polymer ?
#
loop_
_entity_poly.entity_id
_entity_poly.type
_entity_poly.pdbx_seq_one_letter_code
_entity_poly.pdbx_strand_id
1 'polypeptide(L)'
;MTETPTRESAPNMADYAAERATFRLEVPPSFNYVEDVLEPLARARGAELGLLSLGPSGEVIGRHTFSDLALASRRAANLLTALGVEKGDRIFVMLPRIPEWYFVVLGAIRIGAIPMPATSQLTPRDIAYRVSRAEAKVAVTDQAGAAKLDQVRGELPCLVEAIVVGSPPGSGWRPFEQLMEQAAGTPGRGHQTLADDPMLIYFTSGTVAHPKMVLHTQASYGIGHRITARFWHDLRPGDLHWTVSDTGWAKAAWGKLFGQWAEGAAVVQMNMGKPDPDLILDVIARHRITTFCAPPTLYRSLVLADLRRPDLSGLRHCTAAGEPLNPEVIRVWQEAVGLPVYDGYGQTETINVVANYRCLPVRPGSMGKPVPGFEVDIVDDEGGPVADEVEGNIGVRAHPVRPVGLFAGYYRDQEATGAAFRGDFYLTGDRGRRDPDGYLWFSSRADDVITSSAYRIGPFEVESALVEHPAVAEAAVVGKPDPQRTQIVTAFVILAPGYRASEQLASELQDHVKRVTAPYKYPREIHFVAELPKTVSGKIRRSELRERLQTGSGI
;
A
#
# COMPACT_ATOMS: atom_id res chain seq x y z
N MET A 1 18.26 -1.80 26.57
CA MET A 1 17.03 -1.22 25.96
C MET A 1 17.51 -0.13 25.03
N THR A 2 17.16 -0.20 23.75
CA THR A 2 17.42 0.87 22.77
C THR A 2 16.56 2.08 23.14
N GLU A 3 17.17 3.28 23.14
CA GLU A 3 16.39 4.52 23.38
C GLU A 3 15.33 4.70 22.31
N THR A 4 14.15 5.16 22.72
CA THR A 4 13.08 5.50 21.76
C THR A 4 13.48 6.75 20.97
N PRO A 5 13.51 6.69 19.62
CA PRO A 5 13.84 7.84 18.80
C PRO A 5 12.84 8.98 18.98
N THR A 6 13.32 10.23 18.89
CA THR A 6 12.52 11.45 19.07
C THR A 6 12.45 12.26 17.76
N ARG A 7 11.67 13.35 17.75
CA ARG A 7 11.60 14.31 16.63
C ARG A 7 12.96 14.91 16.27
N GLU A 8 13.83 15.08 17.27
CA GLU A 8 15.17 15.68 17.12
C GLU A 8 16.21 14.68 16.63
N SER A 9 15.89 13.38 16.63
CA SER A 9 16.81 12.35 16.11
C SER A 9 17.17 12.65 14.67
N ALA A 10 18.45 12.61 14.32
CA ALA A 10 18.92 12.82 12.95
C ALA A 10 18.27 11.82 11.99
N PRO A 11 17.94 12.19 10.75
CA PRO A 11 17.38 11.26 9.76
C PRO A 11 18.38 10.17 9.39
N ASN A 12 17.88 9.01 8.95
CA ASN A 12 18.75 7.93 8.45
C ASN A 12 19.52 8.33 7.17
N MET A 13 18.96 9.26 6.41
CA MET A 13 19.60 9.87 5.26
C MET A 13 19.82 11.37 5.55
N ALA A 14 21.08 11.78 5.73
CA ALA A 14 21.42 13.18 5.98
C ALA A 14 21.67 13.97 4.69
N ASP A 15 22.22 13.34 3.66
CA ASP A 15 22.48 13.92 2.35
C ASP A 15 21.93 13.00 1.26
N TYR A 16 20.90 13.50 0.57
CA TYR A 16 20.22 12.75 -0.50
C TYR A 16 21.14 12.43 -1.68
N ALA A 17 21.96 13.39 -2.11
CA ALA A 17 22.81 13.20 -3.28
C ALA A 17 23.94 12.19 -3.00
N ALA A 18 24.56 12.30 -1.84
CA ALA A 18 25.60 11.38 -1.39
C ALA A 18 25.06 9.96 -1.21
N GLU A 19 23.91 9.82 -0.52
CA GLU A 19 23.29 8.50 -0.32
C GLU A 19 22.92 7.85 -1.65
N ARG A 20 22.27 8.61 -2.55
CA ARG A 20 21.88 8.09 -3.86
C ARG A 20 23.06 7.66 -4.72
N ALA A 21 24.18 8.35 -4.63
CA ALA A 21 25.40 8.00 -5.37
C ALA A 21 26.07 6.71 -4.85
N THR A 22 26.02 6.48 -3.54
CA THR A 22 26.78 5.42 -2.87
C THR A 22 25.95 4.21 -2.47
N PHE A 23 24.66 4.37 -2.24
CA PHE A 23 23.81 3.28 -1.77
C PHE A 23 23.72 2.14 -2.77
N ARG A 24 23.96 0.94 -2.30
CA ARG A 24 23.78 -0.31 -3.06
C ARG A 24 23.16 -1.35 -2.14
N LEU A 25 22.20 -2.10 -2.65
CA LEU A 25 21.71 -3.29 -1.98
C LEU A 25 22.51 -4.50 -2.44
N GLU A 26 23.09 -5.21 -1.50
CA GLU A 26 23.71 -6.51 -1.75
C GLU A 26 22.62 -7.58 -1.77
N VAL A 27 22.62 -8.40 -2.81
CA VAL A 27 21.74 -9.54 -2.98
C VAL A 27 22.57 -10.80 -2.98
N PRO A 28 22.55 -11.61 -1.92
CA PRO A 28 23.24 -12.88 -1.90
C PRO A 28 22.55 -13.87 -2.86
N PRO A 29 23.26 -14.86 -3.42
CA PRO A 29 22.68 -15.86 -4.30
C PRO A 29 21.54 -16.65 -3.65
N SER A 30 21.67 -16.95 -2.36
CA SER A 30 20.64 -17.59 -1.54
C SER A 30 20.14 -16.61 -0.51
N PHE A 31 18.84 -16.48 -0.39
CA PHE A 31 18.21 -15.61 0.60
C PHE A 31 16.83 -16.15 0.96
N ASN A 32 16.54 -16.16 2.27
CA ASN A 32 15.22 -16.40 2.84
C ASN A 32 14.96 -15.34 3.90
N TYR A 33 13.95 -14.54 3.72
CA TYR A 33 13.66 -13.44 4.64
C TYR A 33 13.58 -13.88 6.11
N VAL A 34 13.00 -15.04 6.38
CA VAL A 34 12.82 -15.53 7.75
C VAL A 34 14.14 -16.01 8.35
N GLU A 35 14.95 -16.75 7.57
CA GLU A 35 16.23 -17.29 8.03
C GLU A 35 17.31 -16.21 8.13
N ASP A 36 17.32 -15.25 7.20
CA ASP A 36 18.40 -14.27 7.07
C ASP A 36 18.07 -12.92 7.76
N VAL A 37 16.80 -12.65 8.11
CA VAL A 37 16.40 -11.42 8.81
C VAL A 37 15.78 -11.73 10.16
N LEU A 38 14.69 -12.50 10.22
CA LEU A 38 13.95 -12.71 11.47
C LEU A 38 14.73 -13.56 12.48
N GLU A 39 15.35 -14.65 12.05
CA GLU A 39 16.13 -15.50 12.95
C GLU A 39 17.36 -14.81 13.55
N PRO A 40 18.16 -14.03 12.79
CA PRO A 40 19.22 -13.21 13.39
C PRO A 40 18.69 -12.18 14.39
N LEU A 41 17.56 -11.52 14.10
CA LEU A 41 16.91 -10.61 15.05
C LEU A 41 16.48 -11.33 16.33
N ALA A 42 15.87 -12.50 16.20
CA ALA A 42 15.46 -13.31 17.35
C ALA A 42 16.65 -13.76 18.22
N ARG A 43 17.80 -14.02 17.60
CA ARG A 43 19.04 -14.33 18.36
C ARG A 43 19.66 -13.11 19.02
N ALA A 44 19.69 -11.96 18.34
CA ALA A 44 20.37 -10.77 18.83
C ALA A 44 19.49 -9.91 19.75
N ARG A 45 18.18 -9.87 19.50
CA ARG A 45 17.21 -8.95 20.12
C ARG A 45 15.90 -9.67 20.49
N GLY A 46 15.97 -10.95 20.83
CA GLY A 46 14.83 -11.84 20.97
C GLY A 46 13.75 -11.38 21.96
N ALA A 47 14.15 -10.71 23.05
CA ALA A 47 13.21 -10.21 24.06
C ALA A 47 12.57 -8.88 23.69
N GLU A 48 13.02 -8.23 22.60
CA GLU A 48 12.43 -6.96 22.17
C GLU A 48 11.12 -7.18 21.41
N LEU A 49 10.23 -6.20 21.53
CA LEU A 49 8.93 -6.22 20.84
C LEU A 49 9.16 -6.20 19.31
N GLY A 50 8.52 -7.13 18.61
CA GLY A 50 8.46 -7.16 17.15
C GLY A 50 7.06 -6.79 16.63
N LEU A 51 6.00 -7.21 17.35
CA LEU A 51 4.61 -6.95 16.96
C LEU A 51 3.75 -6.62 18.18
N LEU A 52 3.09 -5.45 18.14
CA LEU A 52 2.02 -5.06 19.06
C LEU A 52 0.67 -5.28 18.39
N SER A 53 -0.13 -6.19 18.93
CA SER A 53 -1.48 -6.47 18.44
C SER A 53 -2.52 -5.78 19.28
N LEU A 54 -3.38 -5.00 18.62
CA LEU A 54 -4.45 -4.24 19.24
C LEU A 54 -5.82 -4.74 18.77
N GLY A 55 -6.74 -4.80 19.71
CA GLY A 55 -8.15 -5.07 19.46
C GLY A 55 -8.90 -3.88 18.86
N PRO A 56 -10.20 -4.04 18.59
CA PRO A 56 -10.99 -3.03 17.88
C PRO A 56 -11.10 -1.66 18.58
N SER A 57 -10.97 -1.60 19.91
CA SER A 57 -10.98 -0.35 20.70
C SER A 57 -9.57 0.15 21.07
N GLY A 58 -8.53 -0.43 20.44
CA GLY A 58 -7.14 -0.06 20.69
C GLY A 58 -6.54 -0.65 21.98
N GLU A 59 -7.21 -1.61 22.60
CA GLU A 59 -6.70 -2.39 23.73
C GLU A 59 -5.62 -3.38 23.28
N VAL A 60 -4.63 -3.63 24.11
CA VAL A 60 -3.57 -4.60 23.82
C VAL A 60 -4.13 -6.02 23.96
N ILE A 61 -4.15 -6.75 22.85
CA ILE A 61 -4.55 -8.17 22.80
C ILE A 61 -3.34 -9.12 22.68
N GLY A 62 -2.18 -8.61 22.27
CA GLY A 62 -0.96 -9.40 22.17
C GLY A 62 0.30 -8.55 22.06
N ARG A 63 1.39 -9.05 22.62
CA ARG A 63 2.74 -8.49 22.50
C ARG A 63 3.65 -9.65 22.10
N HIS A 64 4.15 -9.62 20.88
CA HIS A 64 5.02 -10.67 20.36
C HIS A 64 6.43 -10.11 20.19
N THR A 65 7.36 -10.75 20.88
CA THR A 65 8.80 -10.46 20.74
C THR A 65 9.33 -11.05 19.43
N PHE A 66 10.55 -10.68 19.05
CA PHE A 66 11.19 -11.32 17.89
C PHE A 66 11.38 -12.83 18.09
N SER A 67 11.63 -13.29 19.33
CA SER A 67 11.67 -14.73 19.65
C SER A 67 10.33 -15.41 19.46
N ASP A 68 9.23 -14.76 19.87
CA ASP A 68 7.88 -15.31 19.67
C ASP A 68 7.52 -15.43 18.19
N LEU A 69 7.86 -14.42 17.39
CA LEU A 69 7.64 -14.42 15.94
C LEU A 69 8.46 -15.51 15.23
N ALA A 70 9.73 -15.68 15.62
CA ALA A 70 10.57 -16.75 15.07
C ALA A 70 10.03 -18.13 15.45
N LEU A 71 9.60 -18.33 16.69
CA LEU A 71 8.97 -19.57 17.13
C LEU A 71 7.67 -19.84 16.37
N ALA A 72 6.80 -18.86 16.26
CA ALA A 72 5.54 -18.97 15.51
C ALA A 72 5.79 -19.32 14.03
N SER A 73 6.81 -18.70 13.40
CA SER A 73 7.16 -19.00 12.01
C SER A 73 7.65 -20.43 11.81
N ARG A 74 8.42 -20.99 12.79
CA ARG A 74 8.86 -22.40 12.75
C ARG A 74 7.69 -23.36 12.88
N ARG A 75 6.77 -23.10 13.82
CA ARG A 75 5.56 -23.91 14.00
C ARG A 75 4.68 -23.87 12.76
N ALA A 76 4.43 -22.68 12.21
CA ALA A 76 3.63 -22.56 10.99
C ALA A 76 4.30 -23.24 9.78
N ALA A 77 5.64 -23.18 9.65
CA ALA A 77 6.39 -23.90 8.62
C ALA A 77 6.22 -25.41 8.76
N ASN A 78 6.40 -25.95 9.98
CA ASN A 78 6.25 -27.38 10.25
C ASN A 78 4.80 -27.85 10.04
N LEU A 79 3.81 -27.03 10.43
CA LEU A 79 2.39 -27.26 10.17
C LEU A 79 2.14 -27.40 8.66
N LEU A 80 2.57 -26.43 7.87
CA LEU A 80 2.38 -26.43 6.41
C LEU A 80 3.08 -27.62 5.75
N THR A 81 4.30 -27.93 6.18
CA THR A 81 5.04 -29.10 5.69
C THR A 81 4.32 -30.43 6.03
N ALA A 82 3.76 -30.56 7.23
CA ALA A 82 2.97 -31.73 7.63
C ALA A 82 1.69 -31.91 6.79
N LEU A 83 1.16 -30.82 6.24
CA LEU A 83 0.04 -30.83 5.30
C LEU A 83 0.47 -31.05 3.83
N GLY A 84 1.74 -31.37 3.60
CA GLY A 84 2.28 -31.64 2.26
C GLY A 84 2.53 -30.41 1.42
N VAL A 85 2.65 -29.23 2.04
CA VAL A 85 3.07 -28.00 1.31
C VAL A 85 4.56 -28.06 1.00
N GLU A 86 4.90 -27.81 -0.25
CA GLU A 86 6.26 -27.82 -0.77
C GLU A 86 6.69 -26.43 -1.24
N LYS A 87 8.00 -26.27 -1.49
CA LYS A 87 8.55 -25.05 -2.12
C LYS A 87 7.82 -24.76 -3.43
N GLY A 88 7.38 -23.52 -3.60
CA GLY A 88 6.65 -23.06 -4.79
C GLY A 88 5.13 -23.29 -4.75
N ASP A 89 4.59 -24.02 -3.75
CA ASP A 89 3.14 -24.13 -3.57
C ASP A 89 2.54 -22.78 -3.16
N ARG A 90 1.35 -22.46 -3.67
CA ARG A 90 0.61 -21.23 -3.35
C ARG A 90 -0.33 -21.45 -2.20
N ILE A 91 -0.32 -20.52 -1.26
CA ILE A 91 -1.17 -20.53 -0.07
C ILE A 91 -2.05 -19.28 -0.10
N PHE A 92 -3.35 -19.46 -0.24
CA PHE A 92 -4.32 -18.37 -0.14
C PHE A 92 -4.50 -17.96 1.32
N VAL A 93 -4.18 -16.71 1.68
CA VAL A 93 -4.21 -16.19 3.05
C VAL A 93 -5.20 -15.05 3.14
N MET A 94 -6.42 -15.32 3.58
CA MET A 94 -7.47 -14.33 3.76
C MET A 94 -7.80 -14.15 5.24
N LEU A 95 -6.91 -13.49 5.95
CA LEU A 95 -7.03 -13.21 7.37
C LEU A 95 -7.15 -11.71 7.64
N PRO A 96 -7.96 -11.28 8.60
CA PRO A 96 -8.00 -9.91 9.03
C PRO A 96 -6.66 -9.50 9.67
N ARG A 97 -6.60 -8.32 10.26
CA ARG A 97 -5.39 -7.80 10.92
C ARG A 97 -5.20 -8.44 12.30
N ILE A 98 -4.80 -9.72 12.30
CA ILE A 98 -4.54 -10.56 13.48
C ILE A 98 -3.13 -11.16 13.40
N PRO A 99 -2.50 -11.56 14.53
CA PRO A 99 -1.14 -12.12 14.58
C PRO A 99 -0.94 -13.34 13.69
N GLU A 100 -1.95 -14.16 13.54
CA GLU A 100 -1.93 -15.42 12.78
C GLU A 100 -1.60 -15.17 11.29
N TRP A 101 -1.96 -13.97 10.76
CA TRP A 101 -1.54 -13.57 9.42
C TRP A 101 -0.01 -13.59 9.28
N TYR A 102 0.70 -13.03 10.27
CA TYR A 102 2.17 -13.03 10.27
C TYR A 102 2.72 -14.44 10.39
N PHE A 103 2.16 -15.25 11.27
CA PHE A 103 2.64 -16.63 11.51
C PHE A 103 2.55 -17.46 10.24
N VAL A 104 1.42 -17.40 9.53
CA VAL A 104 1.20 -18.13 8.28
C VAL A 104 2.12 -17.61 7.17
N VAL A 105 2.20 -16.29 6.98
CA VAL A 105 3.02 -15.69 5.92
C VAL A 105 4.50 -16.01 6.16
N LEU A 106 5.00 -15.86 7.39
CA LEU A 106 6.39 -16.19 7.73
C LEU A 106 6.68 -17.70 7.60
N GLY A 107 5.75 -18.55 8.05
CA GLY A 107 5.90 -20.00 7.90
C GLY A 107 5.96 -20.44 6.45
N ALA A 108 5.12 -19.86 5.60
CA ALA A 108 5.13 -20.11 4.17
C ALA A 108 6.45 -19.65 3.50
N ILE A 109 6.90 -18.42 3.79
CA ILE A 109 8.17 -17.89 3.26
C ILE A 109 9.36 -18.77 3.70
N ARG A 110 9.36 -19.24 4.96
CA ARG A 110 10.42 -20.10 5.51
C ARG A 110 10.63 -21.38 4.69
N ILE A 111 9.56 -22.01 4.24
CA ILE A 111 9.64 -23.23 3.43
C ILE A 111 9.68 -22.97 1.92
N GLY A 112 9.76 -21.71 1.49
CA GLY A 112 9.75 -21.34 0.08
C GLY A 112 8.39 -21.51 -0.60
N ALA A 113 7.31 -21.70 0.15
CA ALA A 113 5.95 -21.60 -0.37
C ALA A 113 5.56 -20.14 -0.61
N ILE A 114 4.57 -19.89 -1.44
CA ILE A 114 4.18 -18.56 -1.92
C ILE A 114 2.85 -18.16 -1.27
N PRO A 115 2.85 -17.39 -0.18
CA PRO A 115 1.63 -16.84 0.37
C PRO A 115 1.01 -15.82 -0.60
N MET A 116 -0.31 -15.83 -0.67
CA MET A 116 -1.13 -14.93 -1.46
C MET A 116 -2.09 -14.20 -0.52
N PRO A 117 -1.65 -13.10 0.11
CA PRO A 117 -2.51 -12.33 0.99
C PRO A 117 -3.71 -11.76 0.26
N ALA A 118 -4.88 -11.85 0.89
CA ALA A 118 -6.14 -11.39 0.36
C ALA A 118 -6.96 -10.65 1.43
N THR A 119 -7.71 -9.64 1.00
CA THR A 119 -8.58 -8.91 1.91
C THR A 119 -9.81 -9.74 2.29
N SER A 120 -10.25 -9.62 3.53
CA SER A 120 -11.48 -10.27 4.02
C SER A 120 -12.76 -9.77 3.33
N GLN A 121 -12.67 -8.71 2.53
CA GLN A 121 -13.81 -8.13 1.81
C GLN A 121 -14.11 -8.81 0.46
N LEU A 122 -13.31 -9.80 0.05
CA LEU A 122 -13.57 -10.55 -1.19
C LEU A 122 -14.93 -11.24 -1.15
N THR A 123 -15.59 -11.25 -2.32
CA THR A 123 -16.78 -12.07 -2.55
C THR A 123 -16.39 -13.54 -2.81
N PRO A 124 -17.33 -14.50 -2.71
CA PRO A 124 -17.06 -15.89 -3.10
C PRO A 124 -16.49 -16.02 -4.52
N ARG A 125 -17.02 -15.26 -5.48
CA ARG A 125 -16.53 -15.22 -6.87
C ARG A 125 -15.08 -14.74 -6.96
N ASP A 126 -14.71 -13.72 -6.20
CA ASP A 126 -13.34 -13.21 -6.14
C ASP A 126 -12.37 -14.24 -5.56
N ILE A 127 -12.81 -15.00 -4.55
CA ILE A 127 -12.06 -16.09 -3.94
C ILE A 127 -11.84 -17.20 -4.96
N ALA A 128 -12.91 -17.65 -5.63
CA ALA A 128 -12.83 -18.69 -6.66
C ALA A 128 -11.85 -18.31 -7.75
N TYR A 129 -11.92 -17.08 -8.28
CA TYR A 129 -11.00 -16.59 -9.29
C TYR A 129 -9.54 -16.65 -8.84
N ARG A 130 -9.23 -16.14 -7.65
CA ARG A 130 -7.84 -16.07 -7.15
C ARG A 130 -7.25 -17.44 -6.86
N VAL A 131 -8.02 -18.28 -6.18
CA VAL A 131 -7.59 -19.64 -5.80
C VAL A 131 -7.37 -20.49 -7.06
N SER A 132 -8.31 -20.48 -8.01
CA SER A 132 -8.19 -21.26 -9.27
C SER A 132 -7.07 -20.72 -10.15
N ARG A 133 -6.99 -19.38 -10.35
CA ARG A 133 -5.99 -18.78 -11.24
C ARG A 133 -4.56 -19.03 -10.79
N ALA A 134 -4.33 -19.01 -9.50
CA ALA A 134 -3.03 -19.29 -8.89
C ALA A 134 -2.81 -20.80 -8.63
N GLU A 135 -3.86 -21.62 -8.70
CA GLU A 135 -3.85 -23.03 -8.27
C GLU A 135 -3.34 -23.13 -6.82
N ALA A 136 -3.98 -22.40 -5.91
CA ALA A 136 -3.61 -22.45 -4.51
C ALA A 136 -3.98 -23.81 -3.89
N LYS A 137 -2.99 -24.42 -3.24
CA LYS A 137 -3.10 -25.75 -2.64
C LYS A 137 -3.74 -25.72 -1.25
N VAL A 138 -3.49 -24.65 -0.50
CA VAL A 138 -3.98 -24.45 0.86
C VAL A 138 -4.67 -23.09 0.95
N ALA A 139 -5.77 -23.03 1.70
CA ALA A 139 -6.40 -21.78 2.11
C ALA A 139 -6.34 -21.65 3.63
N VAL A 140 -5.99 -20.45 4.11
CA VAL A 140 -6.03 -20.07 5.53
C VAL A 140 -6.89 -18.83 5.68
N THR A 141 -7.94 -18.92 6.50
CA THR A 141 -8.90 -17.83 6.69
C THR A 141 -9.48 -17.83 8.11
N ASP A 142 -10.29 -16.82 8.44
CA ASP A 142 -11.13 -16.80 9.64
C ASP A 142 -12.53 -17.41 9.36
N GLN A 143 -13.39 -17.44 10.36
CA GLN A 143 -14.75 -17.97 10.22
C GLN A 143 -15.58 -17.28 9.13
N ALA A 144 -15.44 -15.94 9.01
CA ALA A 144 -16.19 -15.18 8.02
C ALA A 144 -15.72 -15.50 6.59
N GLY A 145 -14.42 -15.69 6.41
CA GLY A 145 -13.84 -16.12 5.15
C GLY A 145 -14.15 -17.57 4.81
N ALA A 146 -14.19 -18.46 5.81
CA ALA A 146 -14.57 -19.85 5.63
C ALA A 146 -15.99 -19.98 5.07
N ALA A 147 -16.93 -19.23 5.60
CA ALA A 147 -18.31 -19.21 5.11
C ALA A 147 -18.44 -18.74 3.64
N LYS A 148 -17.53 -17.89 3.18
CA LYS A 148 -17.47 -17.46 1.77
C LYS A 148 -16.81 -18.51 0.88
N LEU A 149 -15.73 -19.14 1.35
CA LEU A 149 -14.99 -20.15 0.61
C LEU A 149 -15.82 -21.41 0.44
N ASP A 150 -16.61 -21.82 1.45
CA ASP A 150 -17.49 -22.98 1.35
C ASP A 150 -18.52 -22.87 0.23
N GLN A 151 -18.97 -21.64 -0.11
CA GLN A 151 -19.91 -21.42 -1.21
C GLN A 151 -19.34 -21.78 -2.59
N VAL A 152 -18.01 -21.76 -2.73
CA VAL A 152 -17.31 -21.99 -4.02
C VAL A 152 -16.33 -23.16 -3.96
N ARG A 153 -16.24 -23.85 -2.81
CA ARG A 153 -15.24 -24.91 -2.59
C ARG A 153 -15.34 -26.05 -3.62
N GLY A 154 -16.54 -26.40 -4.04
CA GLY A 154 -16.77 -27.41 -5.08
C GLY A 154 -16.21 -27.05 -6.46
N GLU A 155 -15.91 -25.77 -6.69
CA GLU A 155 -15.32 -25.26 -7.94
C GLU A 155 -13.78 -25.22 -7.88
N LEU A 156 -13.16 -25.63 -6.76
CA LEU A 156 -11.74 -25.45 -6.46
C LEU A 156 -11.00 -26.79 -6.33
N PRO A 157 -10.85 -27.59 -7.40
CA PRO A 157 -10.21 -28.90 -7.33
C PRO A 157 -8.72 -28.83 -6.93
N CYS A 158 -8.07 -27.67 -7.11
CA CYS A 158 -6.68 -27.45 -6.68
C CYS A 158 -6.52 -27.29 -5.17
N LEU A 159 -7.59 -26.95 -4.45
CA LEU A 159 -7.56 -26.69 -3.00
C LEU A 159 -7.65 -28.02 -2.23
N VAL A 160 -6.50 -28.44 -1.69
CA VAL A 160 -6.36 -29.71 -0.97
C VAL A 160 -6.69 -29.55 0.51
N GLU A 161 -6.26 -28.47 1.13
CA GLU A 161 -6.39 -28.23 2.57
C GLU A 161 -7.00 -26.86 2.85
N ALA A 162 -7.86 -26.80 3.87
CA ALA A 162 -8.47 -25.58 4.35
C ALA A 162 -8.31 -25.44 5.87
N ILE A 163 -7.70 -24.34 6.29
CA ILE A 163 -7.37 -24.04 7.69
C ILE A 163 -8.18 -22.83 8.13
N VAL A 164 -8.78 -22.89 9.30
CA VAL A 164 -9.54 -21.77 9.87
C VAL A 164 -8.94 -21.33 11.20
N VAL A 165 -8.76 -20.02 11.36
CA VAL A 165 -8.44 -19.38 12.63
C VAL A 165 -9.75 -19.22 13.41
N GLY A 166 -9.77 -19.73 14.65
CA GLY A 166 -10.96 -19.85 15.47
C GLY A 166 -11.72 -21.16 15.25
N SER A 167 -13.00 -21.18 15.63
CA SER A 167 -13.81 -22.39 15.58
C SER A 167 -14.16 -22.80 14.14
N PRO A 168 -13.95 -24.08 13.76
CA PRO A 168 -14.34 -24.58 12.45
C PRO A 168 -15.85 -24.44 12.20
N PRO A 169 -16.29 -23.95 11.03
CA PRO A 169 -17.72 -23.87 10.71
C PRO A 169 -18.35 -25.24 10.38
N GLY A 170 -17.55 -26.27 10.13
CA GLY A 170 -18.03 -27.61 9.79
C GLY A 170 -16.90 -28.58 9.46
N SER A 171 -17.26 -29.75 8.96
CA SER A 171 -16.30 -30.77 8.52
C SER A 171 -15.49 -30.29 7.32
N GLY A 172 -14.23 -30.72 7.24
CA GLY A 172 -13.32 -30.32 6.15
C GLY A 172 -12.52 -29.05 6.41
N TRP A 173 -12.66 -28.45 7.59
CA TRP A 173 -11.81 -27.37 8.09
C TRP A 173 -10.90 -27.87 9.20
N ARG A 174 -9.63 -27.46 9.16
CA ARG A 174 -8.67 -27.74 10.22
C ARG A 174 -8.49 -26.51 11.12
N PRO A 175 -8.64 -26.65 12.46
CA PRO A 175 -8.45 -25.52 13.37
C PRO A 175 -6.96 -25.14 13.47
N PHE A 176 -6.66 -23.88 13.16
CA PHE A 176 -5.29 -23.35 13.12
C PHE A 176 -4.57 -23.51 14.47
N GLU A 177 -5.24 -23.16 15.56
CA GLU A 177 -4.68 -23.16 16.92
C GLU A 177 -4.22 -24.56 17.31
N GLN A 178 -5.06 -25.58 17.06
CA GLN A 178 -4.74 -26.96 17.34
C GLN A 178 -3.55 -27.47 16.53
N LEU A 179 -3.49 -27.10 15.25
CA LEU A 179 -2.37 -27.44 14.38
C LEU A 179 -1.07 -26.78 14.84
N MET A 180 -1.13 -25.51 15.26
CA MET A 180 0.02 -24.77 15.79
C MET A 180 0.54 -25.32 17.12
N GLU A 181 -0.35 -25.78 17.99
CA GLU A 181 0.03 -26.44 19.27
C GLU A 181 0.76 -27.76 19.03
N GLN A 182 0.30 -28.55 18.06
CA GLN A 182 0.90 -29.83 17.69
C GLN A 182 2.21 -29.69 16.91
N ALA A 183 2.42 -28.57 16.26
CA ALA A 183 3.58 -28.33 15.43
C ALA A 183 4.86 -28.08 16.27
N ALA A 184 5.96 -28.75 15.90
CA ALA A 184 7.25 -28.57 16.56
C ALA A 184 7.75 -27.13 16.42
N GLY A 185 8.30 -26.59 17.50
CA GLY A 185 8.93 -25.26 17.52
C GLY A 185 10.40 -25.24 17.05
N THR A 186 10.97 -26.42 16.79
CA THR A 186 12.32 -26.56 16.23
C THR A 186 12.29 -26.33 14.72
N PRO A 187 13.39 -25.79 14.12
CA PRO A 187 13.50 -25.70 12.68
C PRO A 187 13.32 -27.10 12.04
N GLY A 188 12.37 -27.23 11.11
CA GLY A 188 12.25 -28.39 10.25
C GLY A 188 13.40 -28.44 9.22
N ARG A 189 13.33 -29.39 8.27
CA ARG A 189 14.24 -29.36 7.13
C ARG A 189 13.99 -28.07 6.34
N GLY A 190 14.92 -27.10 6.44
CA GLY A 190 14.86 -25.86 5.68
C GLY A 190 14.94 -26.15 4.18
N HIS A 191 14.09 -25.52 3.40
CA HIS A 191 14.27 -25.44 1.97
C HIS A 191 15.16 -24.23 1.68
N GLN A 192 16.35 -24.49 1.13
CA GLN A 192 17.21 -23.40 0.68
C GLN A 192 16.48 -22.65 -0.45
N THR A 193 16.20 -21.38 -0.26
CA THR A 193 15.66 -20.50 -1.28
C THR A 193 16.76 -19.67 -1.92
N LEU A 194 16.65 -19.45 -3.23
CA LEU A 194 17.48 -18.50 -3.96
C LEU A 194 16.86 -17.10 -3.82
N ALA A 195 17.67 -16.07 -4.02
CA ALA A 195 17.21 -14.68 -3.99
C ALA A 195 16.10 -14.40 -5.03
N ASP A 196 16.15 -15.08 -6.18
CA ASP A 196 15.19 -14.95 -7.27
C ASP A 196 14.01 -15.92 -7.18
N ASP A 197 13.97 -16.79 -6.17
CA ASP A 197 12.81 -17.66 -5.98
C ASP A 197 11.54 -16.86 -5.71
N PRO A 198 10.39 -17.27 -6.25
CA PRO A 198 9.10 -16.73 -5.90
C PRO A 198 8.85 -16.71 -4.39
N MET A 199 8.42 -15.57 -3.86
CA MET A 199 8.16 -15.43 -2.42
C MET A 199 6.74 -15.06 -2.11
N LEU A 200 6.10 -14.18 -2.90
CA LEU A 200 4.84 -13.57 -2.54
C LEU A 200 4.06 -13.15 -3.78
N ILE A 201 2.75 -13.35 -3.77
CA ILE A 201 1.86 -12.85 -4.83
C ILE A 201 0.81 -11.93 -4.21
N TYR A 202 0.70 -10.69 -4.73
CA TYR A 202 -0.44 -9.83 -4.49
C TYR A 202 -1.28 -9.67 -5.76
N PHE A 203 -2.58 -9.56 -5.58
CA PHE A 203 -3.50 -9.24 -6.68
C PHE A 203 -3.72 -7.74 -6.77
N THR A 204 -3.54 -7.17 -7.97
CA THR A 204 -3.88 -5.76 -8.21
C THR A 204 -5.39 -5.59 -8.35
N SER A 205 -5.89 -4.43 -7.97
CA SER A 205 -7.25 -4.02 -8.32
C SER A 205 -7.25 -3.52 -9.78
N GLY A 206 -7.40 -4.41 -10.75
CA GLY A 206 -7.56 -4.00 -12.15
C GLY A 206 -8.77 -3.07 -12.30
N THR A 207 -8.59 -1.94 -13.00
CA THR A 207 -9.68 -0.96 -13.25
C THR A 207 -10.61 -1.40 -14.38
N VAL A 208 -10.16 -2.31 -15.26
CA VAL A 208 -10.88 -2.66 -16.51
C VAL A 208 -10.94 -4.18 -16.77
N ALA A 209 -10.15 -5.00 -16.07
CA ALA A 209 -10.04 -6.43 -16.29
C ALA A 209 -9.90 -7.21 -14.98
N HIS A 210 -9.79 -8.52 -15.05
CA HIS A 210 -9.49 -9.37 -13.89
C HIS A 210 -8.18 -8.94 -13.20
N PRO A 211 -8.10 -9.04 -11.86
CA PRO A 211 -6.89 -8.71 -11.11
C PRO A 211 -5.66 -9.49 -11.60
N LYS A 212 -4.55 -8.79 -11.82
CA LYS A 212 -3.27 -9.40 -12.18
C LYS A 212 -2.55 -9.93 -10.94
N MET A 213 -1.82 -11.03 -11.09
CA MET A 213 -1.02 -11.63 -10.02
C MET A 213 0.40 -11.07 -10.07
N VAL A 214 0.73 -10.14 -9.20
CA VAL A 214 2.07 -9.53 -9.11
C VAL A 214 2.96 -10.43 -8.28
N LEU A 215 4.00 -10.97 -8.91
CA LEU A 215 4.96 -11.87 -8.28
C LEU A 215 6.18 -11.11 -7.77
N HIS A 216 6.48 -11.28 -6.49
CA HIS A 216 7.73 -10.84 -5.87
C HIS A 216 8.61 -12.02 -5.49
N THR A 217 9.94 -11.82 -5.65
CA THR A 217 10.96 -12.78 -5.25
C THR A 217 11.37 -12.58 -3.80
N GLN A 218 12.15 -13.53 -3.27
CA GLN A 218 12.76 -13.42 -1.94
C GLN A 218 13.55 -12.10 -1.80
N ALA A 219 14.34 -11.72 -2.79
CA ALA A 219 15.09 -10.46 -2.77
C ALA A 219 14.22 -9.24 -2.99
N SER A 220 13.30 -9.27 -3.98
CA SER A 220 12.60 -8.05 -4.40
C SER A 220 11.81 -7.39 -3.27
N TYR A 221 11.10 -8.15 -2.44
CA TYR A 221 10.41 -7.61 -1.27
C TYR A 221 11.21 -7.82 0.02
N GLY A 222 11.82 -9.00 0.21
CA GLY A 222 12.54 -9.30 1.45
C GLY A 222 13.73 -8.37 1.71
N ILE A 223 14.49 -8.03 0.66
CA ILE A 223 15.61 -7.08 0.74
C ILE A 223 15.17 -5.67 0.34
N GLY A 224 14.39 -5.54 -0.76
CA GLY A 224 14.04 -4.24 -1.33
C GLY A 224 13.31 -3.31 -0.35
N HIS A 225 12.44 -3.84 0.50
CA HIS A 225 11.71 -3.02 1.49
C HIS A 225 12.60 -2.39 2.58
N ARG A 226 13.88 -2.72 2.66
CA ARG A 226 14.83 -1.94 3.48
C ARG A 226 14.92 -0.49 3.00
N ILE A 227 14.83 -0.25 1.69
CA ILE A 227 14.77 1.12 1.13
C ILE A 227 13.55 1.86 1.69
N THR A 228 12.38 1.23 1.62
CA THR A 228 11.11 1.79 2.12
C THR A 228 11.21 2.16 3.60
N ALA A 229 11.70 1.24 4.43
CA ALA A 229 11.77 1.41 5.87
C ALA A 229 12.85 2.42 6.27
N ARG A 230 14.06 2.28 5.71
CA ARG A 230 15.21 3.09 6.08
C ARG A 230 15.09 4.54 5.65
N PHE A 231 14.68 4.80 4.41
CA PHE A 231 14.74 6.15 3.85
C PHE A 231 13.42 6.89 3.93
N TRP A 232 12.31 6.24 3.59
CA TRP A 232 11.00 6.91 3.57
C TRP A 232 10.31 6.88 4.91
N HIS A 233 10.21 5.71 5.57
CA HIS A 233 9.67 5.63 6.93
C HIS A 233 10.68 6.08 8.01
N ASP A 234 11.95 6.24 7.64
CA ASP A 234 13.05 6.66 8.53
C ASP A 234 13.16 5.79 9.79
N LEU A 235 12.91 4.49 9.66
CA LEU A 235 12.84 3.56 10.79
C LEU A 235 14.20 3.16 11.33
N ARG A 236 14.23 2.90 12.63
CA ARG A 236 15.40 2.42 13.36
C ARG A 236 14.99 1.60 14.59
N PRO A 237 15.93 0.92 15.24
CA PRO A 237 15.67 0.26 16.51
C PRO A 237 15.06 1.22 17.54
N GLY A 238 14.04 0.74 18.28
CA GLY A 238 13.29 1.54 19.25
C GLY A 238 12.05 2.22 18.70
N ASP A 239 11.86 2.26 17.38
CA ASP A 239 10.61 2.74 16.80
C ASP A 239 9.46 1.74 17.00
N LEU A 240 8.27 2.31 17.23
CA LEU A 240 6.99 1.63 17.13
C LEU A 240 6.25 2.20 15.92
N HIS A 241 6.23 1.44 14.83
CA HIS A 241 5.66 1.85 13.55
C HIS A 241 4.24 1.34 13.36
N TRP A 242 3.34 2.21 12.95
CA TRP A 242 1.98 1.82 12.58
C TRP A 242 1.63 2.21 11.16
N THR A 243 1.44 1.22 10.28
CA THR A 243 0.84 1.41 8.96
C THR A 243 -0.62 0.95 9.00
N VAL A 244 -1.53 1.89 8.72
CA VAL A 244 -2.95 1.56 8.54
C VAL A 244 -3.18 1.03 7.14
N SER A 245 -3.26 -0.29 7.02
CA SER A 245 -3.54 -1.01 5.77
C SER A 245 -4.18 -2.35 6.08
N ASP A 246 -5.02 -2.82 5.15
CA ASP A 246 -5.51 -4.20 5.14
C ASP A 246 -4.37 -5.16 4.73
N THR A 247 -4.40 -6.37 5.27
CA THR A 247 -3.38 -7.42 5.04
C THR A 247 -3.36 -7.94 3.60
N GLY A 248 -4.47 -7.83 2.90
CA GLY A 248 -4.62 -8.27 1.51
C GLY A 248 -4.08 -7.28 0.46
N TRP A 249 -3.52 -6.14 0.87
CA TRP A 249 -2.93 -5.14 -0.03
C TRP A 249 -1.42 -5.09 0.10
N ALA A 250 -0.72 -4.85 -1.02
CA ALA A 250 0.74 -4.73 -1.03
C ALA A 250 1.29 -3.70 -0.04
N LYS A 251 0.51 -2.67 0.31
CA LYS A 251 0.86 -1.70 1.36
C LYS A 251 1.12 -2.36 2.72
N ALA A 252 0.58 -3.56 2.98
CA ALA A 252 0.94 -4.33 4.17
C ALA A 252 2.40 -4.78 4.13
N ALA A 253 2.91 -5.21 2.97
CA ALA A 253 4.34 -5.54 2.82
C ALA A 253 5.23 -4.31 3.01
N TRP A 254 4.76 -3.13 2.58
CA TRP A 254 5.51 -1.87 2.70
C TRP A 254 5.66 -1.39 4.14
N GLY A 255 4.67 -1.65 4.99
CA GLY A 255 4.60 -1.00 6.29
C GLY A 255 4.35 -1.92 7.49
N LYS A 256 4.30 -3.24 7.31
CA LYS A 256 3.94 -4.13 8.42
C LYS A 256 4.92 -5.27 8.65
N LEU A 257 5.86 -5.55 7.76
CA LEU A 257 6.61 -6.79 7.83
C LEU A 257 8.09 -6.62 7.47
N PHE A 258 8.41 -6.51 6.19
CA PHE A 258 9.76 -6.74 5.70
C PHE A 258 10.79 -5.70 6.16
N GLY A 259 10.68 -4.48 5.69
CA GLY A 259 11.65 -3.44 5.97
C GLY A 259 11.67 -3.01 7.44
N GLN A 260 10.51 -3.03 8.11
CA GLN A 260 10.37 -2.61 9.50
C GLN A 260 11.25 -3.45 10.42
N TRP A 261 11.14 -4.76 10.32
CA TRP A 261 11.98 -5.65 11.13
C TRP A 261 13.42 -5.67 10.65
N ALA A 262 13.69 -5.55 9.33
CA ALA A 262 15.05 -5.44 8.83
C ALA A 262 15.82 -4.21 9.40
N GLU A 263 15.09 -3.11 9.70
CA GLU A 263 15.65 -1.94 10.41
C GLU A 263 15.43 -2.02 11.93
N GLY A 264 14.93 -3.15 12.46
CA GLY A 264 14.79 -3.43 13.88
C GLY A 264 13.69 -2.65 14.60
N ALA A 265 12.71 -2.12 13.88
CA ALA A 265 11.54 -1.45 14.43
C ALA A 265 10.43 -2.45 14.77
N ALA A 266 9.68 -2.18 15.84
CA ALA A 266 8.45 -2.90 16.12
C ALA A 266 7.29 -2.38 15.27
N VAL A 267 6.32 -3.25 14.96
CA VAL A 267 5.12 -2.87 14.20
C VAL A 267 3.86 -2.97 15.04
N VAL A 268 2.91 -2.11 14.77
CA VAL A 268 1.56 -2.17 15.32
C VAL A 268 0.62 -2.74 14.28
N GLN A 269 -0.22 -3.67 14.71
CA GLN A 269 -1.40 -4.03 13.95
C GLN A 269 -2.65 -3.87 14.82
N MET A 270 -3.73 -3.42 14.21
CA MET A 270 -5.01 -3.25 14.88
C MET A 270 -6.13 -3.80 14.02
N ASN A 271 -6.90 -4.71 14.59
CA ASN A 271 -8.08 -5.26 13.92
C ASN A 271 -9.27 -4.34 14.12
N MET A 272 -9.33 -3.28 13.32
CA MET A 272 -10.45 -2.34 13.32
C MET A 272 -11.36 -2.57 12.11
N GLY A 273 -12.61 -2.25 12.24
CA GLY A 273 -13.57 -2.18 11.12
C GLY A 273 -13.33 -0.94 10.24
N LYS A 274 -14.36 -0.11 10.05
CA LYS A 274 -14.19 1.20 9.40
C LYS A 274 -13.27 2.07 10.26
N PRO A 275 -12.27 2.72 9.67
CA PRO A 275 -11.38 3.62 10.41
C PRO A 275 -12.17 4.75 11.09
N ASP A 276 -11.94 4.91 12.39
CA ASP A 276 -12.45 6.01 13.20
C ASP A 276 -11.28 6.96 13.51
N PRO A 277 -11.32 8.22 13.02
CA PRO A 277 -10.25 9.19 13.23
C PRO A 277 -9.90 9.44 14.70
N ASP A 278 -10.91 9.61 15.56
CA ASP A 278 -10.69 9.87 16.98
C ASP A 278 -10.02 8.70 17.69
N LEU A 279 -10.49 7.48 17.41
CA LEU A 279 -9.87 6.28 17.96
C LEU A 279 -8.42 6.10 17.47
N ILE A 280 -8.15 6.40 16.19
CA ILE A 280 -6.79 6.31 15.65
C ILE A 280 -5.85 7.28 16.36
N LEU A 281 -6.27 8.52 16.56
CA LEU A 281 -5.50 9.53 17.27
C LEU A 281 -5.26 9.12 18.74
N ASP A 282 -6.27 8.58 19.41
CA ASP A 282 -6.14 8.06 20.78
C ASP A 282 -5.18 6.87 20.87
N VAL A 283 -5.20 5.97 19.91
CA VAL A 283 -4.28 4.83 19.82
C VAL A 283 -2.83 5.31 19.62
N ILE A 284 -2.61 6.30 18.74
CA ILE A 284 -1.29 6.90 18.53
C ILE A 284 -0.75 7.47 19.85
N ALA A 285 -1.56 8.23 20.56
CA ALA A 285 -1.18 8.84 21.84
C ALA A 285 -0.96 7.79 22.94
N ARG A 286 -1.92 6.88 23.14
CA ARG A 286 -1.92 5.87 24.20
C ARG A 286 -0.73 4.94 24.13
N HIS A 287 -0.38 4.50 22.91
CA HIS A 287 0.72 3.56 22.71
C HIS A 287 2.04 4.23 22.36
N ARG A 288 2.08 5.59 22.35
CA ARG A 288 3.27 6.39 22.01
C ARG A 288 3.91 5.93 20.69
N ILE A 289 3.07 5.78 19.67
CA ILE A 289 3.52 5.39 18.33
C ILE A 289 4.48 6.46 17.82
N THR A 290 5.67 6.02 17.35
CA THR A 290 6.75 6.94 16.94
C THR A 290 6.67 7.30 15.47
N THR A 291 6.20 6.37 14.63
CA THR A 291 6.07 6.60 13.19
C THR A 291 4.73 6.09 12.69
N PHE A 292 4.09 6.88 11.84
CA PHE A 292 2.73 6.60 11.37
C PHE A 292 2.63 6.69 9.85
N CYS A 293 2.05 5.66 9.24
CA CYS A 293 1.77 5.62 7.79
C CYS A 293 0.30 5.34 7.54
N ALA A 294 -0.33 6.17 6.74
CA ALA A 294 -1.73 6.01 6.38
C ALA A 294 -1.99 6.36 4.91
N PRO A 295 -3.11 5.91 4.30
CA PRO A 295 -3.51 6.43 3.00
C PRO A 295 -3.97 7.88 3.12
N PRO A 296 -3.84 8.69 2.04
CA PRO A 296 -4.35 10.06 1.98
C PRO A 296 -5.80 10.20 2.39
N THR A 297 -6.66 9.23 2.02
CA THR A 297 -8.07 9.18 2.45
C THR A 297 -8.22 9.23 3.97
N LEU A 298 -7.36 8.52 4.71
CA LEU A 298 -7.41 8.55 6.17
C LEU A 298 -6.89 9.88 6.71
N TYR A 299 -5.81 10.43 6.15
CA TYR A 299 -5.33 11.76 6.56
C TYR A 299 -6.39 12.85 6.34
N ARG A 300 -7.15 12.80 5.23
CA ARG A 300 -8.31 13.70 5.02
C ARG A 300 -9.33 13.61 6.15
N SER A 301 -9.58 12.42 6.67
CA SER A 301 -10.50 12.25 7.80
C SER A 301 -9.87 12.69 9.13
N LEU A 302 -8.57 12.43 9.33
CA LEU A 302 -7.87 12.83 10.55
C LEU A 302 -7.79 14.35 10.72
N VAL A 303 -7.57 15.11 9.63
CA VAL A 303 -7.50 16.58 9.72
C VAL A 303 -8.85 17.25 9.97
N LEU A 304 -9.94 16.51 9.87
CA LEU A 304 -11.29 16.97 10.26
C LEU A 304 -11.62 16.70 11.74
N ALA A 305 -10.81 15.87 12.43
CA ALA A 305 -10.94 15.60 13.85
C ALA A 305 -10.19 16.64 14.70
N ASP A 306 -10.40 16.62 16.01
CA ASP A 306 -9.66 17.49 16.92
C ASP A 306 -8.23 16.97 17.17
N LEU A 307 -7.30 17.41 16.34
CA LEU A 307 -5.88 17.02 16.39
C LEU A 307 -5.14 17.51 17.65
N ARG A 308 -5.73 18.45 18.42
CA ARG A 308 -5.10 19.01 19.63
C ARG A 308 -5.52 18.26 20.89
N ARG A 309 -6.56 17.46 20.83
CA ARG A 309 -7.08 16.70 21.97
C ARG A 309 -6.10 15.64 22.47
N PRO A 310 -5.50 14.77 21.62
CA PRO A 310 -4.55 13.75 22.07
C PRO A 310 -3.11 14.28 22.11
N ASP A 311 -2.29 13.70 22.99
CA ASP A 311 -0.85 13.97 23.02
C ASP A 311 -0.13 13.21 21.90
N LEU A 312 0.12 13.88 20.79
CA LEU A 312 0.85 13.33 19.64
C LEU A 312 2.36 13.62 19.68
N SER A 313 2.90 14.08 20.81
CA SER A 313 4.34 14.40 20.96
C SER A 313 5.26 13.19 20.75
N GLY A 314 4.75 11.96 20.94
CA GLY A 314 5.45 10.72 20.65
C GLY A 314 5.73 10.48 19.16
N LEU A 315 4.91 11.05 18.26
CA LEU A 315 5.15 10.94 16.82
C LEU A 315 6.40 11.74 16.43
N ARG A 316 7.30 11.10 15.70
CA ARG A 316 8.50 11.74 15.11
C ARG A 316 8.47 11.81 13.58
N HIS A 317 7.66 10.95 12.92
CA HIS A 317 7.61 10.89 11.47
C HIS A 317 6.25 10.38 10.97
N CYS A 318 5.73 11.02 9.92
CA CYS A 318 4.45 10.70 9.32
C CYS A 318 4.60 10.53 7.82
N THR A 319 4.06 9.44 7.27
CA THR A 319 4.14 9.13 5.83
C THR A 319 2.76 8.81 5.25
N ALA A 320 2.60 9.06 3.95
CA ALA A 320 1.39 8.70 3.22
C ALA A 320 1.73 8.06 1.87
N ALA A 321 0.95 7.11 1.42
CA ALA A 321 1.06 6.53 0.08
C ALA A 321 -0.24 5.84 -0.36
N GLY A 322 -0.34 5.59 -1.67
CA GLY A 322 -1.41 4.82 -2.28
C GLY A 322 -2.37 5.64 -3.13
N GLU A 323 -2.41 6.93 -2.89
CA GLU A 323 -3.10 7.97 -3.66
C GLU A 323 -2.26 9.24 -3.57
N PRO A 324 -2.45 10.23 -4.47
CA PRO A 324 -1.83 11.54 -4.28
C PRO A 324 -2.33 12.22 -3.01
N LEU A 325 -1.41 12.80 -2.24
CA LEU A 325 -1.72 13.52 -1.01
C LEU A 325 -1.96 15.00 -1.31
N ASN A 326 -3.13 15.50 -0.91
CA ASN A 326 -3.50 16.90 -1.12
C ASN A 326 -2.61 17.84 -0.29
N PRO A 327 -2.07 18.94 -0.88
CA PRO A 327 -1.26 19.94 -0.18
C PRO A 327 -1.93 20.52 1.06
N GLU A 328 -3.22 20.79 1.02
CA GLU A 328 -3.98 21.35 2.14
C GLU A 328 -4.01 20.39 3.35
N VAL A 329 -4.14 19.09 3.10
CA VAL A 329 -4.08 18.08 4.16
C VAL A 329 -2.72 18.09 4.84
N ILE A 330 -1.63 18.23 4.08
CA ILE A 330 -0.27 18.32 4.63
C ILE A 330 -0.16 19.58 5.50
N ARG A 331 -0.65 20.72 5.02
CA ARG A 331 -0.61 22.00 5.73
C ARG A 331 -1.35 21.94 7.07
N VAL A 332 -2.61 21.49 7.06
CA VAL A 332 -3.44 21.41 8.28
C VAL A 332 -2.84 20.45 9.30
N TRP A 333 -2.37 19.28 8.84
CA TRP A 333 -1.70 18.32 9.71
C TRP A 333 -0.43 18.93 10.34
N GLN A 334 0.42 19.57 9.54
CA GLN A 334 1.68 20.16 10.00
C GLN A 334 1.45 21.29 10.99
N GLU A 335 0.45 22.15 10.79
CA GLU A 335 0.09 23.21 11.70
C GLU A 335 -0.41 22.70 13.07
N ALA A 336 -1.15 21.59 13.07
CA ALA A 336 -1.71 21.04 14.28
C ALA A 336 -0.74 20.13 15.05
N VAL A 337 0.00 19.27 14.32
CA VAL A 337 0.87 18.22 14.90
C VAL A 337 2.33 18.64 14.96
N GLY A 338 2.74 19.65 14.18
CA GLY A 338 4.12 20.12 14.10
C GLY A 338 5.05 19.23 13.27
N LEU A 339 4.49 18.30 12.46
CA LEU A 339 5.22 17.39 11.57
C LEU A 339 4.59 17.40 10.18
N PRO A 340 5.38 17.50 9.09
CA PRO A 340 4.84 17.29 7.76
C PRO A 340 4.47 15.81 7.54
N VAL A 341 3.61 15.56 6.55
CA VAL A 341 3.38 14.21 6.03
C VAL A 341 4.25 14.04 4.79
N TYR A 342 5.10 13.02 4.80
CA TYR A 342 6.00 12.71 3.71
C TYR A 342 5.31 11.75 2.73
N ASP A 343 4.90 12.27 1.58
CA ASP A 343 4.28 11.44 0.55
C ASP A 343 5.30 10.49 -0.09
N GLY A 344 4.84 9.28 -0.47
CA GLY A 344 5.64 8.28 -1.14
C GLY A 344 4.83 7.57 -2.23
N TYR A 345 5.48 7.33 -3.36
CA TYR A 345 4.90 6.73 -4.54
C TYR A 345 5.53 5.39 -4.88
N GLY A 346 4.69 4.50 -5.32
CA GLY A 346 5.01 3.19 -5.86
C GLY A 346 3.74 2.36 -6.03
N GLN A 347 3.90 1.13 -6.46
CA GLN A 347 2.80 0.25 -6.83
C GLN A 347 2.93 -1.13 -6.18
N THR A 348 1.97 -2.02 -6.44
CA THR A 348 2.10 -3.43 -6.06
C THR A 348 3.31 -4.07 -6.74
N GLU A 349 3.62 -3.65 -7.96
CA GLU A 349 4.73 -4.09 -8.80
C GLU A 349 6.10 -3.60 -8.31
N THR A 350 6.12 -2.68 -7.35
CA THR A 350 7.34 -2.07 -6.84
C THR A 350 7.32 -1.99 -5.31
N ILE A 351 8.43 -1.59 -4.71
CA ILE A 351 8.46 -0.93 -3.40
C ILE A 351 8.08 0.55 -3.60
N ASN A 352 8.21 1.43 -2.58
CA ASN A 352 8.17 2.85 -2.88
C ASN A 352 9.40 3.22 -3.72
N VAL A 353 9.19 3.91 -4.83
CA VAL A 353 10.24 4.25 -5.81
C VAL A 353 10.52 5.74 -5.90
N VAL A 354 9.59 6.56 -5.40
CA VAL A 354 9.73 8.01 -5.24
C VAL A 354 9.21 8.38 -3.86
N ALA A 355 9.88 9.29 -3.16
CA ALA A 355 9.44 9.71 -1.84
C ALA A 355 9.94 11.12 -1.46
N ASN A 356 9.26 11.74 -0.52
CA ASN A 356 9.75 12.87 0.23
C ASN A 356 10.60 12.39 1.42
N TYR A 357 11.62 13.13 1.81
CA TYR A 357 12.59 12.74 2.84
C TYR A 357 12.81 13.86 3.85
N ARG A 358 13.20 13.49 5.08
CA ARG A 358 13.50 14.45 6.14
C ARG A 358 14.70 15.36 5.82
N CYS A 359 15.62 14.91 4.97
CA CYS A 359 16.80 15.69 4.54
C CYS A 359 16.53 16.66 3.38
N LEU A 360 15.31 16.67 2.83
CA LEU A 360 14.92 17.55 1.73
C LEU A 360 13.70 18.39 2.10
N PRO A 361 13.56 19.61 1.53
CA PRO A 361 12.32 20.36 1.66
C PRO A 361 11.14 19.56 1.10
N VAL A 362 10.08 19.43 1.89
CA VAL A 362 8.82 18.86 1.39
C VAL A 362 8.17 19.88 0.45
N ARG A 363 7.85 19.44 -0.77
CA ARG A 363 7.03 20.21 -1.73
C ARG A 363 5.63 19.63 -1.73
N PRO A 364 4.66 20.28 -1.09
CA PRO A 364 3.29 19.77 -1.01
C PRO A 364 2.70 19.48 -2.40
N GLY A 365 2.11 18.30 -2.60
CA GLY A 365 1.60 17.84 -3.89
C GLY A 365 2.63 17.12 -4.78
N SER A 366 3.94 17.20 -4.48
CA SER A 366 4.97 16.41 -5.13
C SER A 366 5.10 15.04 -4.47
N MET A 367 5.32 14.00 -5.28
CA MET A 367 5.69 12.67 -4.79
C MET A 367 7.09 12.63 -4.16
N GLY A 368 7.90 13.69 -4.34
CA GLY A 368 9.30 13.75 -3.91
C GLY A 368 10.28 13.40 -5.01
N LYS A 369 11.39 12.77 -4.64
CA LYS A 369 12.48 12.37 -5.54
C LYS A 369 12.67 10.85 -5.54
N PRO A 370 13.31 10.28 -6.61
CA PRO A 370 13.59 8.85 -6.67
C PRO A 370 14.33 8.32 -5.44
N VAL A 371 13.96 7.14 -4.95
CA VAL A 371 14.63 6.54 -3.78
C VAL A 371 16.05 6.08 -4.13
N PRO A 372 16.99 6.05 -3.17
CA PRO A 372 18.30 5.44 -3.40
C PRO A 372 18.17 4.00 -3.90
N GLY A 373 18.95 3.65 -4.94
CA GLY A 373 18.88 2.33 -5.58
C GLY A 373 17.89 2.20 -6.73
N PHE A 374 17.12 3.25 -7.03
CA PHE A 374 16.21 3.30 -8.18
C PHE A 374 16.49 4.50 -9.08
N GLU A 375 16.40 4.26 -10.38
CA GLU A 375 16.30 5.30 -11.39
C GLU A 375 14.86 5.40 -11.85
N VAL A 376 14.21 6.50 -11.52
CA VAL A 376 12.83 6.80 -11.95
C VAL A 376 12.86 8.10 -12.72
N ASP A 377 12.27 8.08 -13.90
CA ASP A 377 12.24 9.23 -14.79
C ASP A 377 10.86 9.40 -15.46
N ILE A 378 10.69 10.52 -16.12
CA ILE A 378 9.54 10.77 -16.99
C ILE A 378 9.98 10.48 -18.43
N VAL A 379 9.25 9.57 -19.07
CA VAL A 379 9.58 9.07 -20.42
C VAL A 379 8.39 9.19 -21.37
N ASP A 380 8.66 9.23 -22.66
CA ASP A 380 7.64 9.15 -23.71
C ASP A 380 7.03 7.73 -23.82
N ASP A 381 6.17 7.50 -24.80
CA ASP A 381 5.49 6.23 -25.01
C ASP A 381 6.44 5.14 -25.56
N GLU A 382 7.61 5.51 -26.08
CA GLU A 382 8.68 4.65 -26.57
C GLU A 382 9.76 4.36 -25.50
N GLY A 383 9.72 5.05 -24.36
CA GLY A 383 10.69 4.94 -23.27
C GLY A 383 11.88 5.88 -23.39
N GLY A 384 11.79 6.88 -24.26
CA GLY A 384 12.77 7.97 -24.38
C GLY A 384 12.59 9.02 -23.27
N PRO A 385 13.66 9.68 -22.78
CA PRO A 385 13.54 10.71 -21.75
C PRO A 385 12.87 11.97 -22.33
N VAL A 386 12.02 12.63 -21.51
CA VAL A 386 11.42 13.93 -21.84
C VAL A 386 12.08 15.07 -21.05
N ALA A 387 11.93 16.30 -21.55
CA ALA A 387 12.45 17.50 -20.86
C ALA A 387 11.71 17.75 -19.53
N ASP A 388 12.33 18.54 -18.65
CA ASP A 388 11.67 18.99 -17.42
C ASP A 388 10.39 19.77 -17.75
N GLU A 389 9.41 19.69 -16.86
CA GLU A 389 8.06 20.26 -16.98
C GLU A 389 7.20 19.63 -18.09
N VAL A 390 7.72 18.71 -18.89
CA VAL A 390 6.95 17.97 -19.91
C VAL A 390 6.30 16.76 -19.26
N GLU A 391 5.01 16.57 -19.52
CA GLU A 391 4.26 15.39 -19.05
C GLU A 391 4.61 14.14 -19.87
N GLY A 392 4.89 13.05 -19.19
CA GLY A 392 5.15 11.74 -19.78
C GLY A 392 4.74 10.59 -18.87
N ASN A 393 5.16 9.40 -19.23
CA ASN A 393 4.96 8.20 -18.39
C ASN A 393 6.00 8.18 -17.27
N ILE A 394 5.57 7.79 -16.07
CA ILE A 394 6.50 7.52 -14.97
C ILE A 394 7.12 6.15 -15.23
N GLY A 395 8.41 6.15 -15.55
CA GLY A 395 9.19 4.96 -15.87
C GLY A 395 10.18 4.62 -14.77
N VAL A 396 10.29 3.34 -14.44
CA VAL A 396 11.33 2.79 -13.56
C VAL A 396 12.34 2.06 -14.42
N ARG A 397 13.61 2.50 -14.41
CA ARG A 397 14.65 1.84 -15.21
C ARG A 397 14.85 0.40 -14.74
N ALA A 398 14.74 -0.53 -15.68
CA ALA A 398 14.83 -1.97 -15.44
C ALA A 398 16.00 -2.65 -16.18
N HIS A 399 16.63 -1.95 -17.12
CA HIS A 399 17.80 -2.43 -17.86
C HIS A 399 18.94 -1.40 -17.82
N PRO A 400 20.21 -1.81 -17.88
CA PRO A 400 20.70 -3.20 -17.96
C PRO A 400 20.60 -4.00 -16.65
N VAL A 401 20.37 -3.31 -15.50
CA VAL A 401 20.28 -3.95 -14.18
C VAL A 401 18.90 -3.70 -13.60
N ARG A 402 18.18 -4.78 -13.30
CA ARG A 402 16.86 -4.70 -12.65
C ARG A 402 17.04 -4.28 -11.19
N PRO A 403 16.38 -3.22 -10.73
CA PRO A 403 16.51 -2.78 -9.35
C PRO A 403 15.83 -3.77 -8.39
N VAL A 404 16.47 -3.96 -7.22
CA VAL A 404 15.90 -4.77 -6.14
C VAL A 404 14.68 -4.05 -5.59
N GLY A 405 13.51 -4.71 -5.65
CA GLY A 405 12.21 -4.11 -5.29
C GLY A 405 11.26 -3.95 -6.46
N LEU A 406 11.73 -4.17 -7.70
CA LEU A 406 10.85 -4.32 -8.86
C LEU A 406 10.37 -5.79 -8.92
N PHE A 407 9.08 -5.99 -9.22
CA PHE A 407 8.43 -7.32 -9.30
C PHE A 407 9.12 -8.25 -10.31
N ALA A 408 8.99 -9.56 -10.17
CA ALA A 408 9.52 -10.51 -11.14
C ALA A 408 8.74 -10.50 -12.47
N GLY A 409 7.45 -10.18 -12.38
CA GLY A 409 6.51 -10.15 -13.49
C GLY A 409 5.10 -10.46 -13.00
N TYR A 410 4.16 -10.51 -13.91
CA TYR A 410 2.82 -11.03 -13.63
C TYR A 410 2.84 -12.55 -13.71
N TYR A 411 2.50 -13.20 -12.59
CA TYR A 411 2.55 -14.67 -12.49
C TYR A 411 1.65 -15.33 -13.52
N ARG A 412 2.23 -16.22 -14.35
CA ARG A 412 1.54 -16.91 -15.45
C ARG A 412 0.92 -15.98 -16.50
N ASP A 413 1.51 -14.80 -16.71
CA ASP A 413 1.05 -13.82 -17.69
C ASP A 413 2.26 -13.08 -18.29
N GLN A 414 2.96 -13.76 -19.20
CA GLN A 414 4.14 -13.21 -19.87
C GLN A 414 3.80 -12.08 -20.82
N GLU A 415 2.62 -12.14 -21.47
CA GLU A 415 2.16 -11.09 -22.37
C GLU A 415 1.96 -9.77 -21.63
N ALA A 416 1.20 -9.80 -20.52
CA ALA A 416 1.02 -8.61 -19.68
C ALA A 416 2.35 -8.12 -19.08
N THR A 417 3.26 -9.05 -18.73
CA THR A 417 4.59 -8.68 -18.25
C THR A 417 5.37 -7.95 -19.32
N GLY A 418 5.48 -8.48 -20.52
CA GLY A 418 6.18 -7.83 -21.63
C GLY A 418 5.56 -6.50 -22.03
N ALA A 419 4.23 -6.40 -22.01
CA ALA A 419 3.50 -5.17 -22.32
C ALA A 419 3.75 -4.04 -21.31
N ALA A 420 4.23 -4.34 -20.10
CA ALA A 420 4.54 -3.33 -19.09
C ALA A 420 5.92 -2.67 -19.26
N PHE A 421 6.75 -3.14 -20.19
CA PHE A 421 8.09 -2.61 -20.44
C PHE A 421 8.18 -1.91 -21.79
N ARG A 422 8.92 -0.80 -21.86
CA ARG A 422 9.28 -0.09 -23.08
C ARG A 422 10.74 0.34 -23.00
N GLY A 423 11.54 -0.07 -24.01
CA GLY A 423 12.99 0.17 -23.94
C GLY A 423 13.57 -0.37 -22.64
N ASP A 424 14.30 0.47 -21.93
CA ASP A 424 14.91 0.11 -20.65
C ASP A 424 13.98 0.26 -19.43
N PHE A 425 12.73 0.71 -19.62
CA PHE A 425 11.85 1.10 -18.52
C PHE A 425 10.66 0.17 -18.32
N TYR A 426 10.37 -0.12 -17.06
CA TYR A 426 9.04 -0.52 -16.61
C TYR A 426 8.15 0.72 -16.56
N LEU A 427 7.06 0.74 -17.33
CA LEU A 427 6.07 1.81 -17.30
C LEU A 427 5.01 1.52 -16.24
N THR A 428 4.85 2.45 -15.32
CA THR A 428 3.91 2.28 -14.18
C THR A 428 2.43 2.38 -14.59
N GLY A 429 2.15 2.88 -15.80
CA GLY A 429 0.80 3.25 -16.21
C GLY A 429 0.29 4.53 -15.55
N ASP A 430 1.14 5.23 -14.85
CA ASP A 430 0.90 6.55 -14.27
C ASP A 430 1.66 7.61 -15.07
N ARG A 431 1.08 8.81 -15.15
CA ARG A 431 1.68 9.96 -15.84
C ARG A 431 2.07 11.02 -14.83
N GLY A 432 3.14 11.74 -15.16
CA GLY A 432 3.67 12.79 -14.33
C GLY A 432 4.63 13.70 -15.08
N ARG A 433 5.23 14.63 -14.35
CA ARG A 433 6.30 15.50 -14.84
C ARG A 433 7.42 15.57 -13.81
N ARG A 434 8.60 15.96 -14.25
CA ARG A 434 9.75 16.27 -13.40
C ARG A 434 9.99 17.76 -13.41
N ASP A 435 10.19 18.38 -12.24
CA ASP A 435 10.60 19.78 -12.18
C ASP A 435 12.13 19.92 -12.29
N PRO A 436 12.66 21.16 -12.53
CA PRO A 436 14.08 21.40 -12.70
C PRO A 436 14.95 21.01 -11.47
N ASP A 437 14.34 20.94 -10.30
CA ASP A 437 15.03 20.48 -9.08
C ASP A 437 14.96 18.94 -8.90
N GLY A 438 14.31 18.22 -9.83
CA GLY A 438 14.23 16.76 -9.87
C GLY A 438 13.13 16.16 -9.00
N TYR A 439 12.15 16.95 -8.53
CA TYR A 439 10.95 16.42 -7.91
C TYR A 439 9.98 15.92 -8.97
N LEU A 440 9.34 14.80 -8.67
CA LEU A 440 8.33 14.19 -9.54
C LEU A 440 6.93 14.54 -9.05
N TRP A 441 6.08 14.90 -10.01
CA TRP A 441 4.70 15.32 -9.78
C TRP A 441 3.76 14.39 -10.52
N PHE A 442 2.81 13.80 -9.78
CA PHE A 442 1.79 12.94 -10.37
C PHE A 442 0.76 13.80 -11.12
N SER A 443 0.42 13.41 -12.35
CA SER A 443 -0.64 14.07 -13.14
C SER A 443 -1.92 13.25 -13.15
N SER A 444 -1.83 11.99 -13.54
CA SER A 444 -3.00 11.10 -13.69
C SER A 444 -2.59 9.64 -13.86
N ARG A 445 -3.60 8.76 -13.83
CA ARG A 445 -3.47 7.45 -14.47
C ARG A 445 -3.54 7.66 -16.00
N ALA A 446 -2.84 6.83 -16.76
CA ALA A 446 -2.87 6.89 -18.22
C ALA A 446 -4.29 6.69 -18.78
N ASP A 447 -5.12 5.90 -18.09
CA ASP A 447 -6.52 5.59 -18.42
C ASP A 447 -7.55 6.60 -17.86
N ASP A 448 -7.14 7.55 -17.01
CA ASP A 448 -8.01 8.55 -16.38
C ASP A 448 -7.82 9.98 -16.95
N VAL A 449 -6.84 10.20 -17.83
CA VAL A 449 -6.60 11.51 -18.47
C VAL A 449 -7.86 11.99 -19.17
N ILE A 450 -8.29 13.22 -18.87
CA ILE A 450 -9.44 13.86 -19.50
C ILE A 450 -8.93 14.63 -20.75
N THR A 451 -9.38 14.22 -21.93
CA THR A 451 -9.06 14.93 -23.18
C THR A 451 -10.18 15.92 -23.50
N SER A 452 -9.95 17.20 -23.15
CA SER A 452 -10.93 18.26 -23.41
C SER A 452 -10.40 19.20 -24.50
N SER A 453 -10.98 19.12 -25.69
CA SER A 453 -10.46 19.78 -26.90
C SER A 453 -8.99 19.34 -27.17
N ALA A 454 -8.05 20.28 -27.20
CA ALA A 454 -6.63 19.99 -27.39
C ALA A 454 -5.86 19.78 -26.06
N TYR A 455 -6.55 19.85 -24.93
CA TYR A 455 -5.90 19.80 -23.61
C TYR A 455 -6.02 18.40 -22.99
N ARG A 456 -4.93 17.93 -22.39
CA ARG A 456 -4.91 16.78 -21.49
C ARG A 456 -4.97 17.30 -20.07
N ILE A 457 -5.96 16.86 -19.28
CA ILE A 457 -6.23 17.35 -17.94
C ILE A 457 -6.17 16.17 -16.98
N GLY A 458 -5.30 16.27 -15.98
CA GLY A 458 -5.23 15.29 -14.90
C GLY A 458 -6.37 15.52 -13.90
N PRO A 459 -7.18 14.52 -13.59
CA PRO A 459 -8.25 14.65 -12.60
C PRO A 459 -7.76 15.18 -11.26
N PHE A 460 -6.61 14.73 -10.81
CA PHE A 460 -6.05 15.05 -9.50
C PHE A 460 -5.78 16.56 -9.29
N GLU A 461 -5.30 17.28 -10.30
CA GLU A 461 -5.07 18.73 -10.17
C GLU A 461 -6.38 19.50 -9.93
N VAL A 462 -7.45 19.07 -10.58
CA VAL A 462 -8.79 19.66 -10.40
C VAL A 462 -9.39 19.28 -9.04
N GLU A 463 -9.23 18.03 -8.64
CA GLU A 463 -9.64 17.54 -7.33
C GLU A 463 -8.92 18.30 -6.20
N SER A 464 -7.61 18.50 -6.34
CA SER A 464 -6.81 19.26 -5.38
C SER A 464 -7.28 20.70 -5.25
N ALA A 465 -7.49 21.38 -6.38
CA ALA A 465 -8.01 22.74 -6.37
C ALA A 465 -9.40 22.85 -5.74
N LEU A 466 -10.29 21.88 -5.99
CA LEU A 466 -11.60 21.85 -5.36
C LEU A 466 -11.52 21.68 -3.83
N VAL A 467 -10.64 20.80 -3.34
CA VAL A 467 -10.48 20.53 -1.90
C VAL A 467 -9.82 21.70 -1.14
N GLU A 468 -9.14 22.63 -1.81
CA GLU A 468 -8.66 23.88 -1.20
C GLU A 468 -9.81 24.81 -0.80
N HIS A 469 -11.00 24.63 -1.36
CA HIS A 469 -12.15 25.45 -1.02
C HIS A 469 -12.83 24.97 0.26
N PRO A 470 -13.12 25.85 1.26
CA PRO A 470 -13.66 25.45 2.57
C PRO A 470 -14.97 24.66 2.52
N ALA A 471 -15.77 24.82 1.45
CA ALA A 471 -17.02 24.10 1.27
C ALA A 471 -16.85 22.64 0.82
N VAL A 472 -15.63 22.18 0.46
CA VAL A 472 -15.38 20.88 -0.13
C VAL A 472 -14.66 19.96 0.86
N ALA A 473 -15.32 18.87 1.24
CA ALA A 473 -14.72 17.83 2.05
C ALA A 473 -13.95 16.80 1.19
N GLU A 474 -14.52 16.43 0.02
CA GLU A 474 -13.89 15.49 -0.90
C GLU A 474 -14.41 15.77 -2.33
N ALA A 475 -13.56 15.52 -3.33
CA ALA A 475 -13.93 15.66 -4.73
C ALA A 475 -13.39 14.51 -5.57
N ALA A 476 -14.13 14.13 -6.61
CA ALA A 476 -13.71 13.21 -7.65
C ALA A 476 -14.01 13.83 -9.02
N VAL A 477 -13.06 13.72 -9.94
CA VAL A 477 -13.14 14.34 -11.26
C VAL A 477 -13.01 13.29 -12.35
N VAL A 478 -13.87 13.36 -13.36
CA VAL A 478 -13.87 12.47 -14.52
C VAL A 478 -14.18 13.23 -15.80
N GLY A 479 -13.78 12.67 -16.94
CA GLY A 479 -14.23 13.15 -18.26
C GLY A 479 -15.61 12.61 -18.59
N LYS A 480 -16.54 13.54 -18.93
CA LYS A 480 -17.84 13.22 -19.51
C LYS A 480 -17.76 13.43 -21.03
N PRO A 481 -18.20 12.46 -21.87
CA PRO A 481 -18.23 12.65 -23.31
C PRO A 481 -18.97 13.91 -23.73
N ASP A 482 -18.38 14.68 -24.66
CA ASP A 482 -18.94 15.92 -25.18
C ASP A 482 -18.72 16.01 -26.70
N PRO A 483 -19.77 16.32 -27.50
CA PRO A 483 -19.68 16.35 -28.95
C PRO A 483 -18.70 17.40 -29.53
N GLN A 484 -18.46 18.50 -28.80
CA GLN A 484 -17.62 19.60 -29.29
C GLN A 484 -16.20 19.51 -28.76
N ARG A 485 -16.01 18.91 -27.57
CA ARG A 485 -14.74 18.94 -26.82
C ARG A 485 -14.13 17.56 -26.63
N THR A 486 -14.69 16.53 -27.20
CA THR A 486 -14.39 15.13 -26.92
C THR A 486 -14.84 14.76 -25.50
N GLN A 487 -14.38 15.49 -24.48
CA GLN A 487 -14.82 15.36 -23.10
C GLN A 487 -14.89 16.73 -22.43
N ILE A 488 -15.77 16.87 -21.43
CA ILE A 488 -15.75 17.96 -20.48
C ILE A 488 -15.33 17.45 -19.10
N VAL A 489 -14.67 18.33 -18.34
CA VAL A 489 -14.32 18.07 -16.96
C VAL A 489 -15.58 18.10 -16.12
N THR A 490 -15.88 17.02 -15.42
CA THR A 490 -17.07 16.88 -14.55
C THR A 490 -16.61 16.49 -13.14
N ALA A 491 -17.06 17.22 -12.13
CA ALA A 491 -16.70 17.00 -10.74
C ALA A 491 -17.89 16.46 -9.93
N PHE A 492 -17.62 15.50 -9.06
CA PHE A 492 -18.49 15.03 -8.00
C PHE A 492 -17.93 15.51 -6.66
N VAL A 493 -18.71 16.24 -5.88
CA VAL A 493 -18.25 16.96 -4.70
C VAL A 493 -19.07 16.55 -3.48
N ILE A 494 -18.36 16.13 -2.42
CA ILE A 494 -18.92 15.99 -1.07
C ILE A 494 -18.66 17.30 -0.33
N LEU A 495 -19.72 17.91 0.18
CA LEU A 495 -19.64 19.17 0.90
C LEU A 495 -19.13 18.97 2.35
N ALA A 496 -18.39 19.95 2.82
CA ALA A 496 -18.02 20.04 4.22
C ALA A 496 -19.24 20.35 5.12
N PRO A 497 -19.22 19.98 6.41
CA PRO A 497 -20.30 20.28 7.34
C PRO A 497 -20.64 21.77 7.36
N GLY A 498 -21.95 22.08 7.33
CA GLY A 498 -22.46 23.47 7.35
C GLY A 498 -22.70 24.08 5.97
N TYR A 499 -22.24 23.47 4.88
CA TYR A 499 -22.49 23.93 3.51
C TYR A 499 -23.68 23.20 2.88
N ARG A 500 -24.34 23.86 1.95
CA ARG A 500 -25.50 23.31 1.21
C ARG A 500 -25.27 23.42 -0.29
N ALA A 501 -25.72 22.42 -1.02
CA ALA A 501 -25.69 22.41 -2.47
C ALA A 501 -26.52 23.56 -3.06
N SER A 502 -25.94 24.31 -4.00
CA SER A 502 -26.62 25.36 -4.75
C SER A 502 -25.89 25.64 -6.06
N GLU A 503 -26.58 26.19 -7.05
CA GLU A 503 -25.98 26.65 -8.31
C GLU A 503 -24.93 27.76 -8.07
N GLN A 504 -25.19 28.62 -7.08
CA GLN A 504 -24.25 29.67 -6.69
C GLN A 504 -22.92 29.07 -6.19
N LEU A 505 -22.98 28.06 -5.31
CA LEU A 505 -21.77 27.37 -4.82
C LEU A 505 -21.06 26.63 -5.95
N ALA A 506 -21.79 25.99 -6.86
CA ALA A 506 -21.17 25.36 -8.03
C ALA A 506 -20.38 26.38 -8.89
N SER A 507 -20.96 27.56 -9.15
CA SER A 507 -20.27 28.65 -9.86
C SER A 507 -19.04 29.16 -9.09
N GLU A 508 -19.15 29.31 -7.78
CA GLU A 508 -18.05 29.71 -6.90
C GLU A 508 -16.88 28.72 -6.96
N LEU A 509 -17.18 27.42 -6.90
CA LEU A 509 -16.18 26.36 -7.03
C LEU A 509 -15.50 26.35 -8.42
N GLN A 510 -16.28 26.56 -9.49
CA GLN A 510 -15.75 26.68 -10.84
C GLN A 510 -14.78 27.86 -10.96
N ASP A 511 -15.15 29.01 -10.40
CA ASP A 511 -14.31 30.21 -10.43
C ASP A 511 -13.09 30.07 -9.50
N HIS A 512 -13.23 29.35 -8.39
CA HIS A 512 -12.09 29.01 -7.54
C HIS A 512 -11.06 28.16 -8.32
N VAL A 513 -11.50 27.09 -8.98
CA VAL A 513 -10.59 26.24 -9.77
C VAL A 513 -9.92 27.02 -10.90
N LYS A 514 -10.64 27.94 -11.59
CA LYS A 514 -10.05 28.82 -12.63
C LYS A 514 -8.95 29.72 -12.07
N ARG A 515 -9.05 30.15 -10.82
CA ARG A 515 -8.06 31.05 -10.18
C ARG A 515 -6.80 30.32 -9.72
N VAL A 516 -6.97 29.10 -9.19
CA VAL A 516 -5.84 28.35 -8.60
C VAL A 516 -5.17 27.39 -9.57
N THR A 517 -5.81 27.14 -10.73
CA THR A 517 -5.25 26.32 -11.82
C THR A 517 -5.31 27.07 -13.16
N ALA A 518 -5.01 26.37 -14.27
CA ALA A 518 -5.21 26.95 -15.59
C ALA A 518 -6.71 27.04 -15.94
N PRO A 519 -7.20 28.13 -16.57
CA PRO A 519 -8.62 28.36 -16.83
C PRO A 519 -9.33 27.27 -17.63
N TYR A 520 -8.62 26.48 -18.44
CA TYR A 520 -9.21 25.37 -19.20
C TYR A 520 -9.50 24.12 -18.36
N LYS A 521 -8.97 24.03 -17.12
CA LYS A 521 -9.07 22.86 -16.25
C LYS A 521 -10.34 22.83 -15.39
N TYR A 522 -11.08 23.95 -15.27
CA TYR A 522 -12.24 24.01 -14.37
C TYR A 522 -13.33 23.01 -14.75
N PRO A 523 -14.01 22.42 -13.77
CA PRO A 523 -15.13 21.52 -14.02
C PRO A 523 -16.29 22.30 -14.64
N ARG A 524 -16.80 21.82 -15.78
CA ARG A 524 -17.95 22.43 -16.45
C ARG A 524 -19.27 21.99 -15.85
N GLU A 525 -19.26 20.85 -15.19
CA GLU A 525 -20.38 20.33 -14.42
C GLU A 525 -19.89 19.97 -13.02
N ILE A 526 -20.69 20.29 -12.02
CA ILE A 526 -20.47 19.89 -10.62
C ILE A 526 -21.73 19.21 -10.09
N HIS A 527 -21.55 17.99 -9.60
CA HIS A 527 -22.60 17.21 -8.95
C HIS A 527 -22.30 17.11 -7.45
N PHE A 528 -23.20 17.61 -6.62
CA PHE A 528 -23.07 17.44 -5.18
C PHE A 528 -23.63 16.09 -4.76
N VAL A 529 -22.83 15.27 -4.10
CA VAL A 529 -23.15 13.89 -3.73
C VAL A 529 -22.92 13.66 -2.24
N ALA A 530 -23.66 12.71 -1.66
CA ALA A 530 -23.48 12.33 -0.27
C ALA A 530 -22.24 11.43 -0.06
N GLU A 531 -21.91 10.63 -1.08
CA GLU A 531 -20.77 9.71 -1.05
C GLU A 531 -20.18 9.51 -2.44
N LEU A 532 -18.89 9.17 -2.48
CA LEU A 532 -18.17 8.78 -3.70
C LEU A 532 -18.00 7.26 -3.74
N PRO A 533 -18.16 6.61 -4.91
CA PRO A 533 -17.89 5.19 -5.05
C PRO A 533 -16.39 4.93 -4.83
N LYS A 534 -16.10 4.02 -3.92
CA LYS A 534 -14.72 3.69 -3.55
C LYS A 534 -14.44 2.20 -3.70
N THR A 535 -13.20 1.89 -4.01
CA THR A 535 -12.70 0.54 -3.89
C THR A 535 -12.64 0.14 -2.42
N VAL A 536 -12.47 -1.14 -2.18
CA VAL A 536 -12.21 -1.70 -0.85
C VAL A 536 -10.99 -1.04 -0.16
N SER A 537 -10.02 -0.56 -0.93
CA SER A 537 -8.83 0.16 -0.43
C SER A 537 -9.07 1.66 -0.18
N GLY A 538 -10.29 2.17 -0.44
CA GLY A 538 -10.64 3.58 -0.27
C GLY A 538 -10.42 4.46 -1.51
N LYS A 539 -9.85 3.92 -2.60
CA LYS A 539 -9.61 4.66 -3.85
C LYS A 539 -10.92 4.92 -4.58
N ILE A 540 -11.05 6.11 -5.16
CA ILE A 540 -12.22 6.50 -5.96
C ILE A 540 -12.34 5.62 -7.21
N ARG A 541 -13.53 5.08 -7.44
CA ARG A 541 -13.87 4.27 -8.62
C ARG A 541 -14.36 5.17 -9.75
N ARG A 542 -13.42 5.82 -10.46
CA ARG A 542 -13.76 6.75 -11.55
C ARG A 542 -14.51 6.08 -12.72
N SER A 543 -14.26 4.79 -12.95
CA SER A 543 -15.03 4.01 -13.94
C SER A 543 -16.53 4.00 -13.63
N GLU A 544 -16.88 3.81 -12.36
CA GLU A 544 -18.29 3.83 -11.93
C GLU A 544 -18.92 5.23 -12.04
N LEU A 545 -18.15 6.29 -11.74
CA LEU A 545 -18.62 7.66 -11.95
C LEU A 545 -18.85 7.97 -13.45
N ARG A 546 -17.96 7.49 -14.33
CA ARG A 546 -18.16 7.61 -15.79
C ARG A 546 -19.41 6.85 -16.27
N GLU A 547 -19.65 5.66 -15.72
CA GLU A 547 -20.85 4.87 -16.05
C GLU A 547 -22.13 5.56 -15.58
N ARG A 548 -22.16 6.13 -14.38
CA ARG A 548 -23.30 6.93 -13.88
C ARG A 548 -23.61 8.11 -14.79
N LEU A 549 -22.58 8.82 -15.30
CA LEU A 549 -22.75 9.93 -16.26
C LEU A 549 -23.34 9.48 -17.61
N GLN A 550 -23.05 8.25 -18.04
CA GLN A 550 -23.58 7.69 -19.29
C GLN A 550 -25.02 7.19 -19.15
N THR A 551 -25.34 6.61 -18.01
CA THR A 551 -26.66 6.01 -17.75
C THR A 551 -27.67 6.99 -17.13
N GLY A 552 -27.23 8.14 -16.65
CA GLY A 552 -28.08 9.11 -15.95
C GLY A 552 -28.59 8.62 -14.59
N SER A 553 -28.05 7.50 -14.07
CA SER A 553 -28.49 6.89 -12.82
C SER A 553 -27.71 7.40 -11.62
N GLY A 554 -28.41 8.04 -10.68
CA GLY A 554 -27.84 8.43 -9.38
C GLY A 554 -26.95 9.68 -9.40
N ILE A 555 -27.29 10.65 -10.25
CA ILE A 555 -26.65 11.98 -10.30
C ILE A 555 -27.51 12.98 -9.54
#